data_15cf3a65419a938d0ca7df4b39af4155
#
_entry.id   15cf3a65419a938d0ca7df4b39af4155
#
_cell.length_a   1.000
_cell.length_b   1.000
_cell.length_c   1.000
_cell.angle_alpha   90.00
_cell.angle_beta   90.00
_cell.angle_gamma   90.00
#
_symmetry.space_group_name_H-M   'P 1'
#
loop_
_entity.id
_entity.type
_entity.pdbx_description
1 polymer ?
#
loop_
_entity_poly.entity_id
_entity_poly.type
_entity_poly.pdbx_seq_one_letter_code
_entity_poly.pdbx_strand_id
1 'polypeptide(L)'
;MKRIIFQALLLIALFFCTWFLLQQNDWMKTFKVEETSNKLEQKLGDLFWDIIKKSKKENTNPFLVKSIDSMVSKICKANQIDRSQIKVHVLESDDINAFALPNGHLVINSGLIVATQNQEALCGVIGHEIAHIELSHIMKKLIKEIGLSALITITTSGGDSEIIKEVLKKLTASAYDRTLEKEADLKAVEYLKNADISAEPFANFLYEIALRQGDEPKYLTWINTHPDTKERAAYILEKSKEYRVINKPVLTPSSWKKLKAILQE
;
A
#
# COMPACT_ATOMS: atom_id res chain seq x y z
N MET A 1 18.21 -30.04 -50.20
CA MET A 1 17.16 -30.28 -49.21
C MET A 1 17.70 -30.90 -47.93
N LYS A 2 18.37 -32.04 -47.88
CA LYS A 2 18.89 -32.71 -46.67
C LYS A 2 19.77 -31.79 -45.79
N ARG A 3 20.64 -30.95 -46.39
CA ARG A 3 21.52 -30.01 -45.67
C ARG A 3 20.74 -28.88 -44.97
N ILE A 4 19.69 -28.36 -45.62
CA ILE A 4 18.83 -27.30 -45.06
C ILE A 4 18.00 -27.85 -43.87
N ILE A 5 17.47 -29.08 -44.02
CA ILE A 5 16.73 -29.75 -42.95
C ILE A 5 17.64 -30.00 -41.76
N PHE A 6 18.88 -30.46 -41.98
CA PHE A 6 19.86 -30.67 -40.92
C PHE A 6 20.21 -29.37 -40.18
N GLN A 7 20.41 -28.26 -40.90
CA GLN A 7 20.67 -26.95 -40.33
C GLN A 7 19.48 -26.44 -39.50
N ALA A 8 18.26 -26.63 -39.99
CA ALA A 8 17.05 -26.25 -39.25
C ALA A 8 16.89 -27.06 -37.94
N LEU A 9 17.14 -28.37 -38.00
CA LEU A 9 17.10 -29.22 -36.79
C LEU A 9 18.17 -28.83 -35.77
N LEU A 10 19.37 -28.45 -36.25
CA LEU A 10 20.46 -28.01 -35.38
C LEU A 10 20.11 -26.68 -34.68
N LEU A 11 19.49 -25.73 -35.37
CA LEU A 11 19.01 -24.47 -34.79
C LEU A 11 17.90 -24.70 -33.75
N ILE A 12 16.96 -25.60 -34.05
CA ILE A 12 15.88 -25.97 -33.13
C ILE A 12 16.47 -26.65 -31.88
N ALA A 13 17.41 -27.58 -32.05
CA ALA A 13 18.07 -28.22 -30.92
C ALA A 13 18.85 -27.25 -30.05
N LEU A 14 19.54 -26.28 -30.67
CA LEU A 14 20.30 -25.22 -30.00
C LEU A 14 19.36 -24.29 -29.24
N PHE A 15 18.20 -23.92 -29.81
CA PHE A 15 17.17 -23.16 -29.17
C PHE A 15 16.62 -23.87 -27.92
N PHE A 16 16.25 -25.14 -28.03
CA PHE A 16 15.75 -25.90 -26.89
C PHE A 16 16.83 -26.15 -25.83
N CYS A 17 18.08 -26.36 -26.23
CA CYS A 17 19.19 -26.50 -25.28
C CYS A 17 19.44 -25.21 -24.50
N THR A 18 19.46 -24.05 -25.19
CA THR A 18 19.58 -22.74 -24.53
C THR A 18 18.36 -22.44 -23.66
N TRP A 19 17.15 -22.74 -24.13
CA TRP A 19 15.92 -22.59 -23.36
C TRP A 19 15.98 -23.42 -22.07
N PHE A 20 16.39 -24.69 -22.16
CA PHE A 20 16.50 -25.56 -21.01
C PHE A 20 17.57 -25.10 -20.00
N LEU A 21 18.73 -24.65 -20.48
CA LEU A 21 19.79 -24.06 -19.66
C LEU A 21 19.32 -22.76 -18.98
N LEU A 22 18.52 -21.96 -19.69
CA LEU A 22 17.91 -20.74 -19.13
C LEU A 22 16.88 -21.05 -18.05
N GLN A 23 16.09 -22.12 -18.17
CA GLN A 23 15.14 -22.53 -17.15
C GLN A 23 15.78 -23.11 -15.87
N GLN A 24 16.96 -23.72 -15.97
CA GLN A 24 17.64 -24.30 -14.81
C GLN A 24 18.38 -23.28 -13.94
N ASN A 25 18.71 -22.13 -14.47
CA ASN A 25 19.36 -21.07 -13.72
C ASN A 25 18.32 -20.09 -13.17
N ASP A 26 18.36 -19.86 -11.86
CA ASP A 26 17.62 -18.78 -11.21
C ASP A 26 18.28 -17.42 -11.57
N TRP A 27 17.92 -16.90 -12.74
CA TRP A 27 18.46 -15.63 -13.27
C TRP A 27 18.19 -14.47 -12.33
N MET A 28 17.09 -14.53 -11.57
CA MET A 28 16.74 -13.55 -10.57
C MET A 28 17.83 -13.46 -9.49
N LYS A 29 18.33 -14.61 -9.02
CA LYS A 29 19.47 -14.68 -8.08
C LYS A 29 20.79 -14.31 -8.72
N THR A 30 21.06 -14.83 -9.95
CA THR A 30 22.33 -14.59 -10.64
C THR A 30 22.55 -13.11 -10.92
N PHE A 31 21.52 -12.38 -11.33
CA PHE A 31 21.60 -10.93 -11.58
C PHE A 31 21.28 -10.09 -10.36
N LYS A 32 21.11 -10.70 -9.18
CA LYS A 32 20.74 -9.97 -7.95
C LYS A 32 19.53 -9.03 -8.13
N VAL A 33 18.56 -9.45 -8.93
CA VAL A 33 17.39 -8.63 -9.29
C VAL A 33 16.65 -8.21 -8.04
N GLU A 34 16.45 -9.11 -7.09
CA GLU A 34 15.78 -8.84 -5.83
C GLU A 34 16.56 -7.82 -4.98
N GLU A 35 17.88 -7.98 -4.84
CA GLU A 35 18.72 -7.02 -4.08
C GLU A 35 18.70 -5.63 -4.72
N THR A 36 18.75 -5.58 -6.06
CA THR A 36 18.69 -4.31 -6.81
C THR A 36 17.31 -3.66 -6.69
N SER A 37 16.25 -4.46 -6.76
CA SER A 37 14.87 -3.99 -6.58
C SER A 37 14.66 -3.43 -5.18
N ASN A 38 15.11 -4.12 -4.14
CA ASN A 38 14.99 -3.68 -2.75
C ASN A 38 15.78 -2.38 -2.51
N LYS A 39 16.99 -2.24 -3.06
CA LYS A 39 17.76 -1.00 -2.96
C LYS A 39 17.10 0.17 -3.70
N LEU A 40 16.48 -0.08 -4.85
CA LEU A 40 15.71 0.90 -5.58
C LEU A 40 14.50 1.36 -4.77
N GLU A 41 13.74 0.42 -4.23
CA GLU A 41 12.57 0.68 -3.40
C GLU A 41 12.92 1.49 -2.15
N GLN A 42 14.00 1.11 -1.43
CA GLN A 42 14.49 1.85 -0.27
C GLN A 42 14.82 3.30 -0.61
N LYS A 43 15.62 3.52 -1.67
CA LYS A 43 15.99 4.88 -2.08
C LYS A 43 14.79 5.73 -2.49
N LEU A 44 13.84 5.16 -3.24
CA LEU A 44 12.62 5.86 -3.65
C LEU A 44 11.78 6.23 -2.43
N GLY A 45 11.59 5.31 -1.49
CA GLY A 45 10.84 5.56 -0.27
C GLY A 45 11.44 6.68 0.57
N ASP A 46 12.75 6.64 0.80
CA ASP A 46 13.45 7.67 1.57
C ASP A 46 13.40 9.04 0.87
N LEU A 47 13.58 9.10 -0.47
CA LEU A 47 13.46 10.33 -1.24
C LEU A 47 12.04 10.92 -1.18
N PHE A 48 11.01 10.10 -1.32
CA PHE A 48 9.63 10.55 -1.26
C PHE A 48 9.25 11.03 0.14
N TRP A 49 9.67 10.30 1.17
CA TRP A 49 9.45 10.71 2.54
C TRP A 49 10.16 12.03 2.88
N ASP A 50 11.39 12.23 2.41
CA ASP A 50 12.14 13.46 2.59
C ASP A 50 11.45 14.70 1.98
N ILE A 51 10.73 14.52 0.86
CA ILE A 51 9.93 15.59 0.26
C ILE A 51 8.67 15.87 1.09
N ILE A 52 7.96 14.81 1.50
CA ILE A 52 6.72 14.95 2.28
C ILE A 52 6.99 15.66 3.60
N LYS A 53 7.97 15.25 4.37
CA LYS A 53 8.29 15.84 5.68
C LYS A 53 8.78 17.30 5.60
N LYS A 54 9.23 17.76 4.42
CA LYS A 54 9.57 19.18 4.18
C LYS A 54 8.34 20.02 3.83
N SER A 55 7.29 19.40 3.30
CA SER A 55 6.09 20.11 2.80
C SER A 55 4.87 19.95 3.69
N LYS A 56 4.84 18.94 4.53
CA LYS A 56 3.73 18.60 5.43
C LYS A 56 4.25 18.45 6.85
N LYS A 57 3.44 18.81 7.84
CA LYS A 57 3.78 18.66 9.24
C LYS A 57 3.41 17.25 9.73
N GLU A 58 4.38 16.54 10.28
CA GLU A 58 4.15 15.26 10.94
C GLU A 58 3.69 15.49 12.37
N ASN A 59 2.61 14.82 12.77
CA ASN A 59 2.13 14.86 14.15
C ASN A 59 2.87 13.81 14.98
N THR A 60 3.71 14.28 15.87
CA THR A 60 4.55 13.44 16.74
C THR A 60 4.00 13.30 18.16
N ASN A 61 2.71 13.61 18.39
CA ASN A 61 2.10 13.42 19.70
C ASN A 61 2.28 11.97 20.16
N PRO A 62 2.91 11.71 21.32
CA PRO A 62 3.27 10.36 21.74
C PRO A 62 2.06 9.43 21.92
N PHE A 63 0.92 9.96 22.35
CA PHE A 63 -0.30 9.17 22.50
C PHE A 63 -0.90 8.78 21.15
N LEU A 64 -0.92 9.70 20.20
CA LEU A 64 -1.36 9.47 18.82
C LEU A 64 -0.49 8.39 18.15
N VAL A 65 0.83 8.62 18.13
CA VAL A 65 1.79 7.69 17.52
C VAL A 65 1.67 6.30 18.13
N LYS A 66 1.64 6.18 19.47
CA LYS A 66 1.49 4.90 20.16
C LYS A 66 0.16 4.21 19.84
N SER A 67 -0.91 4.97 19.69
CA SER A 67 -2.23 4.41 19.37
C SER A 67 -2.26 3.79 17.97
N ILE A 68 -1.75 4.51 16.99
CA ILE A 68 -1.66 4.00 15.60
C ILE A 68 -0.67 2.83 15.53
N ASP A 69 0.49 2.94 16.18
CA ASP A 69 1.46 1.84 16.26
C ASP A 69 0.85 0.56 16.85
N SER A 70 0.01 0.68 17.87
CA SER A 70 -0.69 -0.46 18.45
C SER A 70 -1.64 -1.16 17.47
N MET A 71 -2.32 -0.40 16.58
CA MET A 71 -3.17 -0.95 15.53
C MET A 71 -2.34 -1.69 14.48
N VAL A 72 -1.30 -1.05 13.96
CA VAL A 72 -0.37 -1.65 13.00
C VAL A 72 0.29 -2.90 13.58
N SER A 73 0.79 -2.82 14.81
CA SER A 73 1.45 -3.94 15.50
C SER A 73 0.53 -5.13 15.71
N LYS A 74 -0.75 -4.90 16.05
CA LYS A 74 -1.73 -5.98 16.18
C LYS A 74 -1.97 -6.68 14.86
N ILE A 75 -2.14 -5.93 13.77
CA ILE A 75 -2.34 -6.47 12.41
C ILE A 75 -1.10 -7.25 11.98
N CYS A 76 0.10 -6.67 12.08
CA CYS A 76 1.34 -7.31 11.67
C CYS A 76 1.59 -8.61 12.45
N LYS A 77 1.46 -8.57 13.79
CA LYS A 77 1.67 -9.75 14.65
C LYS A 77 0.73 -10.90 14.30
N ALA A 78 -0.55 -10.61 14.06
CA ALA A 78 -1.54 -11.63 13.74
C ALA A 78 -1.32 -12.28 12.38
N ASN A 79 -0.60 -11.62 11.48
CA ASN A 79 -0.37 -12.06 10.10
C ASN A 79 1.08 -12.41 9.79
N GLN A 80 1.96 -12.48 10.81
CA GLN A 80 3.38 -12.80 10.66
C GLN A 80 4.12 -11.81 9.73
N ILE A 81 3.64 -10.57 9.67
CA ILE A 81 4.29 -9.47 8.94
C ILE A 81 5.36 -8.88 9.85
N ASP A 82 6.56 -8.69 9.31
CA ASP A 82 7.64 -8.03 10.06
C ASP A 82 7.29 -6.55 10.33
N ARG A 83 6.88 -6.26 11.58
CA ARG A 83 6.50 -4.91 12.02
C ARG A 83 7.59 -3.88 11.74
N SER A 84 8.86 -4.27 11.76
CA SER A 84 9.99 -3.37 11.55
C SER A 84 10.06 -2.82 10.11
N GLN A 85 9.44 -3.50 9.16
CA GLN A 85 9.35 -3.07 7.77
C GLN A 85 8.27 -2.01 7.52
N ILE A 86 7.38 -1.74 8.49
CA ILE A 86 6.31 -0.76 8.33
C ILE A 86 6.65 0.51 9.11
N LYS A 87 6.93 1.60 8.40
CA LYS A 87 7.26 2.93 8.93
C LYS A 87 6.02 3.81 8.96
N VAL A 88 5.44 4.01 10.14
CA VAL A 88 4.17 4.72 10.30
C VAL A 88 4.39 6.21 10.48
N HIS A 89 3.66 7.02 9.73
CA HIS A 89 3.66 8.47 9.80
C HIS A 89 2.24 9.00 9.88
N VAL A 90 2.00 9.99 10.74
CA VAL A 90 0.72 10.69 10.79
C VAL A 90 0.95 12.14 10.38
N LEU A 91 0.29 12.58 9.31
CA LEU A 91 0.38 13.96 8.83
C LEU A 91 -0.78 14.81 9.32
N GLU A 92 -0.50 16.05 9.71
CA GLU A 92 -1.53 17.07 9.97
C GLU A 92 -2.13 17.49 8.62
N SER A 93 -3.27 16.93 8.29
CA SER A 93 -4.01 17.21 7.05
C SER A 93 -5.47 16.86 7.23
N ASP A 94 -6.36 17.73 6.75
CA ASP A 94 -7.82 17.51 6.78
C ASP A 94 -8.29 16.53 5.70
N ASP A 95 -7.43 16.22 4.73
CA ASP A 95 -7.73 15.26 3.68
C ASP A 95 -8.01 13.87 4.29
N ILE A 96 -9.13 13.28 3.90
CA ILE A 96 -9.49 11.91 4.28
C ILE A 96 -8.70 10.96 3.39
N ASN A 97 -7.48 10.62 3.81
CA ASN A 97 -6.60 9.74 3.03
C ASN A 97 -5.58 9.02 3.90
N ALA A 98 -5.16 7.86 3.44
CA ALA A 98 -3.93 7.18 3.80
C ALA A 98 -3.29 6.66 2.52
N PHE A 99 -1.99 6.48 2.51
CA PHE A 99 -1.31 5.93 1.35
C PHE A 99 0.02 5.29 1.76
N ALA A 100 0.38 4.27 1.02
CA ALA A 100 1.67 3.63 1.13
C ALA A 100 2.68 4.24 0.15
N LEU A 101 3.95 4.32 0.58
CA LEU A 101 5.09 4.65 -0.27
C LEU A 101 6.06 3.46 -0.30
N PRO A 102 7.02 3.43 -1.24
CA PRO A 102 8.07 2.42 -1.24
C PRO A 102 8.81 2.36 0.11
N ASN A 103 9.49 1.26 0.39
CA ASN A 103 10.24 1.03 1.63
C ASN A 103 9.36 0.99 2.89
N GLY A 104 8.11 0.56 2.74
CA GLY A 104 7.19 0.32 3.86
C GLY A 104 6.68 1.57 4.57
N HIS A 105 6.79 2.77 3.98
CA HIS A 105 6.20 3.96 4.57
C HIS A 105 4.68 3.92 4.46
N LEU A 106 4.01 3.92 5.60
CA LEU A 106 2.56 4.03 5.76
C LEU A 106 2.23 5.43 6.26
N VAL A 107 1.61 6.24 5.43
CA VAL A 107 1.24 7.61 5.74
C VAL A 107 -0.27 7.70 5.98
N ILE A 108 -0.67 8.28 7.11
CA ILE A 108 -2.07 8.45 7.52
C ILE A 108 -2.32 9.93 7.78
N ASN A 109 -3.30 10.51 7.12
CA ASN A 109 -3.72 11.89 7.40
C ASN A 109 -4.61 11.94 8.65
N SER A 110 -4.46 12.98 9.47
CA SER A 110 -5.30 13.22 10.65
C SER A 110 -6.80 13.27 10.30
N GLY A 111 -7.15 13.83 9.16
CA GLY A 111 -8.52 13.87 8.65
C GLY A 111 -9.16 12.50 8.49
N LEU A 112 -8.40 11.49 8.06
CA LEU A 112 -8.89 10.12 8.00
C LEU A 112 -9.24 9.58 9.41
N ILE A 113 -8.36 9.79 10.39
CA ILE A 113 -8.58 9.32 11.75
C ILE A 113 -9.84 9.98 12.35
N VAL A 114 -10.03 11.27 12.09
CA VAL A 114 -11.22 12.01 12.53
C VAL A 114 -12.48 11.53 11.81
N ALA A 115 -12.41 11.20 10.53
CA ALA A 115 -13.54 10.78 9.71
C ALA A 115 -14.02 9.35 10.04
N THR A 116 -13.13 8.44 10.45
CA THR A 116 -13.53 7.07 10.81
C THR A 116 -14.38 7.07 12.08
N GLN A 117 -15.53 6.38 12.07
CA GLN A 117 -16.46 6.34 13.21
C GLN A 117 -15.90 5.52 14.37
N ASN A 118 -15.16 4.47 14.08
CA ASN A 118 -14.58 3.55 15.06
C ASN A 118 -13.18 3.10 14.64
N GLN A 119 -12.48 2.50 15.58
CA GLN A 119 -11.11 2.05 15.39
C GLN A 119 -11.00 0.87 14.39
N GLU A 120 -12.05 0.06 14.28
CA GLU A 120 -12.09 -1.08 13.35
C GLU A 120 -12.09 -0.61 11.89
N ALA A 121 -12.82 0.47 11.59
CA ALA A 121 -12.78 1.10 10.27
C ALA A 121 -11.37 1.62 9.94
N LEU A 122 -10.72 2.29 10.88
CA LEU A 122 -9.34 2.74 10.72
C LEU A 122 -8.37 1.56 10.56
N CYS A 123 -8.53 0.49 11.34
CA CYS A 123 -7.76 -0.74 11.17
C CYS A 123 -7.95 -1.36 9.79
N GLY A 124 -9.16 -1.24 9.21
CA GLY A 124 -9.45 -1.68 7.84
C GLY A 124 -8.64 -0.94 6.81
N VAL A 125 -8.61 0.39 6.88
CA VAL A 125 -7.77 1.22 6.01
C VAL A 125 -6.29 0.91 6.20
N ILE A 126 -5.82 0.81 7.45
CA ILE A 126 -4.44 0.43 7.77
C ILE A 126 -4.10 -0.94 7.17
N GLY A 127 -4.97 -1.93 7.31
CA GLY A 127 -4.78 -3.26 6.74
C GLY A 127 -4.71 -3.25 5.21
N HIS A 128 -5.50 -2.40 4.57
CA HIS A 128 -5.49 -2.18 3.12
C HIS A 128 -4.15 -1.59 2.64
N GLU A 129 -3.66 -0.56 3.32
CA GLU A 129 -2.36 0.03 3.00
C GLU A 129 -1.19 -0.93 3.26
N ILE A 130 -1.24 -1.71 4.36
CA ILE A 130 -0.26 -2.77 4.62
C ILE A 130 -0.30 -3.82 3.49
N ALA A 131 -1.49 -4.17 2.97
CA ALA A 131 -1.59 -5.09 1.84
C ALA A 131 -0.94 -4.52 0.57
N HIS A 132 -1.09 -3.23 0.28
CA HIS A 132 -0.37 -2.57 -0.81
C HIS A 132 1.15 -2.67 -0.66
N ILE A 133 1.67 -2.52 0.57
CA ILE A 133 3.11 -2.68 0.87
C ILE A 133 3.55 -4.12 0.63
N GLU A 134 2.91 -5.08 1.30
CA GLU A 134 3.27 -6.51 1.27
C GLU A 134 3.19 -7.12 -0.15
N LEU A 135 2.24 -6.66 -0.95
CA LEU A 135 2.03 -7.12 -2.33
C LEU A 135 2.84 -6.31 -3.36
N SER A 136 3.68 -5.38 -2.91
CA SER A 136 4.53 -4.50 -3.75
C SER A 136 3.73 -3.72 -4.81
N HIS A 137 2.48 -3.36 -4.51
CA HIS A 137 1.59 -2.64 -5.44
C HIS A 137 2.14 -1.26 -5.79
N ILE A 138 2.81 -0.60 -4.85
CA ILE A 138 3.44 0.71 -5.04
C ILE A 138 4.51 0.64 -6.14
N MET A 139 5.40 -0.35 -6.07
CA MET A 139 6.45 -0.54 -7.07
C MET A 139 5.88 -0.95 -8.43
N LYS A 140 4.86 -1.83 -8.45
CA LYS A 140 4.13 -2.19 -9.67
C LYS A 140 3.56 -0.96 -10.37
N LYS A 141 2.90 -0.08 -9.60
CA LYS A 141 2.33 1.19 -10.08
C LYS A 141 3.40 2.13 -10.61
N LEU A 142 4.49 2.34 -9.84
CA LEU A 142 5.61 3.20 -10.25
C LEU A 142 6.25 2.71 -11.55
N ILE A 143 6.52 1.42 -11.67
CA ILE A 143 7.12 0.83 -12.88
C ILE A 143 6.18 0.99 -14.08
N LYS A 144 4.87 0.79 -13.89
CA LYS A 144 3.87 0.96 -14.93
C LYS A 144 3.78 2.40 -15.44
N GLU A 145 3.77 3.38 -14.52
CA GLU A 145 3.49 4.78 -14.85
C GLU A 145 4.73 5.58 -15.25
N ILE A 146 5.89 5.24 -14.70
CA ILE A 146 7.14 5.99 -14.86
C ILE A 146 8.16 5.21 -15.71
N GLY A 147 8.16 3.88 -15.57
CA GLY A 147 9.15 3.01 -16.19
C GLY A 147 10.36 2.75 -15.31
N LEU A 148 10.85 1.50 -15.33
CA LEU A 148 11.97 1.07 -14.48
C LEU A 148 13.26 1.85 -14.72
N SER A 149 13.60 2.11 -16.00
CA SER A 149 14.83 2.85 -16.37
C SER A 149 14.84 4.28 -15.82
N ALA A 150 13.69 4.97 -15.85
CA ALA A 150 13.55 6.31 -15.29
C ALA A 150 13.69 6.30 -13.76
N LEU A 151 13.09 5.33 -13.07
CA LEU A 151 13.22 5.17 -11.62
C LEU A 151 14.68 4.88 -11.19
N ILE A 152 15.38 4.05 -11.94
CA ILE A 152 16.82 3.79 -11.72
C ILE A 152 17.61 5.09 -11.91
N THR A 153 17.35 5.85 -12.97
CA THR A 153 18.05 7.12 -13.25
C THR A 153 17.84 8.12 -12.09
N ILE A 154 16.59 8.29 -11.64
CA ILE A 154 16.26 9.18 -10.51
C ILE A 154 17.06 8.82 -9.25
N THR A 155 17.21 7.53 -8.98
CA THR A 155 17.88 7.07 -7.75
C THR A 155 19.39 7.02 -7.85
N THR A 156 19.99 6.97 -9.04
CA THR A 156 21.45 6.85 -9.24
C THR A 156 22.13 8.18 -9.53
N SER A 157 21.46 9.09 -10.24
CA SER A 157 22.03 10.40 -10.63
C SER A 157 21.79 11.51 -9.60
N GLY A 158 21.24 11.19 -8.43
CA GLY A 158 20.91 12.20 -7.42
C GLY A 158 19.75 13.10 -7.84
N GLY A 159 18.77 12.55 -8.54
CA GLY A 159 17.67 13.13 -9.26
C GLY A 159 17.26 14.55 -8.86
N ASP A 160 16.96 15.38 -9.84
CA ASP A 160 16.40 16.72 -9.62
C ASP A 160 15.19 16.61 -8.68
N SER A 161 15.18 17.44 -7.64
CA SER A 161 14.11 17.45 -6.64
C SER A 161 12.74 17.71 -7.25
N GLU A 162 12.66 18.45 -8.36
CA GLU A 162 11.40 18.71 -9.07
C GLU A 162 10.87 17.45 -9.77
N ILE A 163 11.75 16.67 -10.39
CA ILE A 163 11.36 15.40 -11.02
C ILE A 163 10.82 14.43 -9.95
N ILE A 164 11.51 14.34 -8.80
CA ILE A 164 11.07 13.46 -7.70
C ILE A 164 9.72 13.92 -7.16
N LYS A 165 9.49 15.24 -7.01
CA LYS A 165 8.19 15.79 -6.59
C LYS A 165 7.08 15.45 -7.59
N GLU A 166 7.36 15.52 -8.88
CA GLU A 166 6.38 15.20 -9.91
C GLU A 166 6.02 13.72 -9.92
N VAL A 167 7.00 12.84 -9.79
CA VAL A 167 6.77 11.39 -9.63
C VAL A 167 5.96 11.10 -8.37
N LEU A 168 6.30 11.71 -7.23
CA LEU A 168 5.56 11.57 -5.99
C LEU A 168 4.12 12.07 -6.13
N LYS A 169 3.92 13.25 -6.73
CA LYS A 169 2.58 13.79 -7.01
C LYS A 169 1.78 12.84 -7.88
N LYS A 170 2.37 12.29 -8.92
CA LYS A 170 1.71 11.30 -9.78
C LYS A 170 1.35 10.03 -9.00
N LEU A 171 2.25 9.52 -8.19
CA LEU A 171 2.01 8.33 -7.36
C LEU A 171 0.82 8.54 -6.40
N THR A 172 0.78 9.68 -5.71
CA THR A 172 -0.23 9.99 -4.69
C THR A 172 -1.55 10.55 -5.24
N ALA A 173 -1.62 10.90 -6.53
CA ALA A 173 -2.81 11.44 -7.18
C ALA A 173 -3.47 10.46 -8.16
N SER A 174 -2.76 9.44 -8.64
CA SER A 174 -3.32 8.47 -9.59
C SER A 174 -3.93 7.27 -8.87
N ALA A 175 -4.97 6.71 -9.49
CA ALA A 175 -5.65 5.52 -8.99
C ALA A 175 -4.79 4.26 -9.13
N TYR A 176 -4.99 3.31 -8.23
CA TYR A 176 -4.56 1.94 -8.46
C TYR A 176 -5.47 1.24 -9.48
N ASP A 177 -4.94 0.19 -10.11
CA ASP A 177 -5.77 -0.69 -10.94
C ASP A 177 -6.81 -1.40 -10.08
N ARG A 178 -8.02 -1.60 -10.60
CA ARG A 178 -9.11 -2.31 -9.91
C ARG A 178 -8.71 -3.69 -9.39
N THR A 179 -7.84 -4.39 -10.14
CA THR A 179 -7.33 -5.70 -9.72
C THR A 179 -6.46 -5.58 -8.47
N LEU A 180 -5.56 -4.59 -8.41
CA LEU A 180 -4.71 -4.35 -7.25
C LEU A 180 -5.53 -3.88 -6.04
N GLU A 181 -6.55 -3.05 -6.26
CA GLU A 181 -7.48 -2.64 -5.20
C GLU A 181 -8.21 -3.85 -4.60
N LYS A 182 -8.75 -4.72 -5.45
CA LYS A 182 -9.46 -5.93 -5.01
C LYS A 182 -8.53 -6.88 -4.25
N GLU A 183 -7.30 -7.04 -4.73
CA GLU A 183 -6.29 -7.87 -4.07
C GLU A 183 -5.95 -7.32 -2.69
N ALA A 184 -5.73 -6.00 -2.58
CA ALA A 184 -5.47 -5.34 -1.31
C ALA A 184 -6.66 -5.41 -0.34
N ASP A 185 -7.89 -5.23 -0.82
CA ASP A 185 -9.10 -5.34 0.01
C ASP A 185 -9.30 -6.74 0.57
N LEU A 186 -9.19 -7.78 -0.26
CA LEU A 186 -9.33 -9.16 0.19
C LEU A 186 -8.24 -9.55 1.17
N LYS A 187 -7.03 -9.04 0.96
CA LYS A 187 -5.91 -9.24 1.88
C LYS A 187 -6.11 -8.49 3.19
N ALA A 188 -6.64 -7.26 3.14
CA ALA A 188 -7.02 -6.51 4.34
C ALA A 188 -8.08 -7.25 5.16
N VAL A 189 -9.10 -7.81 4.52
CA VAL A 189 -10.14 -8.61 5.19
C VAL A 189 -9.52 -9.83 5.88
N GLU A 190 -8.59 -10.53 5.22
CA GLU A 190 -7.82 -11.64 5.82
C GLU A 190 -7.02 -11.16 7.03
N TYR A 191 -6.32 -10.03 6.92
CA TYR A 191 -5.52 -9.46 8.00
C TYR A 191 -6.36 -9.11 9.23
N LEU A 192 -7.50 -8.49 9.01
CA LEU A 192 -8.43 -8.14 10.09
C LEU A 192 -8.99 -9.38 10.78
N LYS A 193 -9.42 -10.38 10.00
CA LYS A 193 -9.88 -11.67 10.51
C LYS A 193 -8.84 -12.31 11.44
N ASN A 194 -7.61 -12.43 11.00
CA ASN A 194 -6.53 -13.03 11.78
C ASN A 194 -6.21 -12.23 13.05
N ALA A 195 -6.46 -10.92 13.03
CA ALA A 195 -6.29 -10.02 14.18
C ALA A 195 -7.51 -9.95 15.12
N ASP A 196 -8.57 -10.77 14.91
CA ASP A 196 -9.84 -10.68 15.63
C ASP A 196 -10.49 -9.28 15.55
N ILE A 197 -10.41 -8.64 14.38
CA ILE A 197 -11.03 -7.33 14.09
C ILE A 197 -12.12 -7.53 13.03
N SER A 198 -13.31 -6.94 13.23
CA SER A 198 -14.37 -6.98 12.21
C SER A 198 -14.00 -6.13 10.99
N ALA A 199 -14.19 -6.68 9.79
CA ALA A 199 -14.03 -5.93 8.54
C ALA A 199 -15.29 -5.17 8.11
N GLU A 200 -16.44 -5.44 8.73
CA GLU A 200 -17.70 -4.75 8.42
C GLU A 200 -17.59 -3.21 8.59
N PRO A 201 -16.97 -2.66 9.67
CA PRO A 201 -16.80 -1.22 9.78
C PRO A 201 -15.95 -0.60 8.66
N PHE A 202 -14.99 -1.34 8.11
CA PHE A 202 -14.22 -0.89 6.94
C PHE A 202 -15.10 -0.79 5.69
N ALA A 203 -15.92 -1.81 5.42
CA ALA A 203 -16.88 -1.76 4.31
C ALA A 203 -17.86 -0.60 4.46
N ASN A 204 -18.39 -0.38 5.67
CA ASN A 204 -19.32 0.72 5.94
C ASN A 204 -18.63 2.08 5.73
N PHE A 205 -17.38 2.24 6.14
CA PHE A 205 -16.60 3.46 5.90
C PHE A 205 -16.41 3.74 4.41
N LEU A 206 -16.07 2.73 3.59
CA LEU A 206 -15.98 2.89 2.13
C LEU A 206 -17.31 3.29 1.51
N TYR A 207 -18.40 2.70 2.00
CA TYR A 207 -19.74 3.05 1.54
C TYR A 207 -20.12 4.49 1.88
N GLU A 208 -19.79 4.96 3.09
CA GLU A 208 -19.98 6.36 3.50
C GLU A 208 -19.19 7.34 2.63
N ILE A 209 -17.92 7.03 2.32
CA ILE A 209 -17.11 7.84 1.39
C ILE A 209 -17.78 7.90 0.02
N ALA A 210 -18.30 6.77 -0.50
CA ALA A 210 -18.98 6.73 -1.79
C ALA A 210 -20.25 7.59 -1.82
N LEU A 211 -21.01 7.66 -0.71
CA LEU A 211 -22.19 8.50 -0.60
C LEU A 211 -21.87 10.00 -0.56
N ARG A 212 -20.70 10.36 -0.02
CA ARG A 212 -20.26 11.76 0.13
C ARG A 212 -19.45 12.26 -1.06
N GLN A 213 -19.35 11.46 -2.11
CA GLN A 213 -18.70 11.85 -3.35
C GLN A 213 -19.40 13.06 -3.97
N GLY A 214 -18.75 14.20 -3.99
CA GLY A 214 -19.27 15.46 -4.52
C GLY A 214 -19.71 16.48 -3.46
N ASP A 215 -19.88 16.08 -2.19
CA ASP A 215 -20.31 16.98 -1.13
C ASP A 215 -19.15 17.84 -0.58
N GLU A 216 -17.99 17.23 -0.36
CA GLU A 216 -16.83 17.91 0.20
C GLU A 216 -15.52 17.45 -0.46
N PRO A 217 -14.61 18.39 -0.84
CA PRO A 217 -13.35 18.07 -1.52
C PRO A 217 -12.43 17.09 -0.76
N LYS A 218 -12.47 17.07 0.58
CA LYS A 218 -11.63 16.21 1.42
C LYS A 218 -11.85 14.71 1.19
N TYR A 219 -13.04 14.30 0.73
CA TYR A 219 -13.35 12.89 0.40
C TYR A 219 -12.82 12.50 -0.99
N LEU A 220 -12.61 13.47 -1.87
CA LEU A 220 -12.14 13.20 -3.24
C LEU A 220 -10.74 12.59 -3.28
N THR A 221 -9.88 12.93 -2.32
CA THR A 221 -8.51 12.42 -2.29
C THR A 221 -8.47 10.90 -2.20
N TRP A 222 -9.27 10.30 -1.29
CA TRP A 222 -9.39 8.84 -1.19
C TRP A 222 -9.96 8.23 -2.47
N ILE A 223 -11.08 8.78 -2.97
CA ILE A 223 -11.78 8.25 -4.16
C ILE A 223 -10.88 8.29 -5.40
N ASN A 224 -10.08 9.35 -5.56
CA ASN A 224 -9.18 9.51 -6.69
C ASN A 224 -8.02 8.50 -6.68
N THR A 225 -7.56 8.10 -5.50
CA THR A 225 -6.47 7.11 -5.35
C THR A 225 -6.99 5.68 -5.26
N HIS A 226 -8.19 5.48 -4.70
CA HIS A 226 -8.84 4.19 -4.45
C HIS A 226 -10.28 4.19 -5.00
N PRO A 227 -10.45 4.01 -6.32
CA PRO A 227 -11.75 4.12 -6.98
C PRO A 227 -12.71 2.99 -6.60
N ASP A 228 -13.94 3.10 -7.14
CA ASP A 228 -14.99 2.08 -7.04
C ASP A 228 -15.40 1.73 -5.58
N THR A 229 -15.32 2.68 -4.67
CA THR A 229 -15.52 2.49 -3.22
C THR A 229 -16.84 1.81 -2.88
N LYS A 230 -17.92 2.04 -3.65
CA LYS A 230 -19.21 1.40 -3.43
C LYS A 230 -19.20 -0.10 -3.78
N GLU A 231 -18.58 -0.48 -4.90
CA GLU A 231 -18.43 -1.89 -5.30
C GLU A 231 -17.52 -2.62 -4.30
N ARG A 232 -16.43 -1.97 -3.89
CA ARG A 232 -15.48 -2.48 -2.89
C ARG A 232 -16.17 -2.73 -1.55
N ALA A 233 -16.96 -1.79 -1.06
CA ALA A 233 -17.74 -1.95 0.15
C ALA A 233 -18.63 -3.19 0.10
N ALA A 234 -19.30 -3.44 -1.03
CA ALA A 234 -20.22 -4.56 -1.20
C ALA A 234 -19.50 -5.91 -1.06
N TYR A 235 -18.40 -6.14 -1.80
CA TYR A 235 -17.73 -7.43 -1.72
C TYR A 235 -16.91 -7.62 -0.43
N ILE A 236 -16.39 -6.56 0.19
CA ILE A 236 -15.77 -6.63 1.51
C ILE A 236 -16.79 -7.07 2.55
N LEU A 237 -17.99 -6.48 2.51
CA LEU A 237 -19.08 -6.84 3.41
C LEU A 237 -19.51 -8.30 3.21
N GLU A 238 -19.62 -8.75 1.95
CA GLU A 238 -19.92 -10.14 1.63
C GLU A 238 -18.86 -11.07 2.19
N LYS A 239 -17.59 -10.77 1.92
CA LYS A 239 -16.46 -11.57 2.39
C LYS A 239 -16.36 -11.60 3.91
N SER A 240 -16.70 -10.50 4.59
CA SER A 240 -16.69 -10.43 6.06
C SER A 240 -17.70 -11.38 6.72
N LYS A 241 -18.78 -11.74 6.03
CA LYS A 241 -19.82 -12.67 6.53
C LYS A 241 -19.39 -14.16 6.52
N GLU A 242 -18.35 -14.50 5.77
CA GLU A 242 -17.85 -15.87 5.68
C GLU A 242 -17.17 -16.34 6.99
N TYR A 243 -16.91 -15.44 7.93
CA TYR A 243 -16.25 -15.76 9.19
C TYR A 243 -16.82 -14.94 10.35
N ARG A 244 -16.66 -15.48 11.56
CA ARG A 244 -16.96 -14.77 12.80
C ARG A 244 -15.68 -14.36 13.49
N VAL A 245 -15.61 -13.12 13.94
CA VAL A 245 -14.55 -12.61 14.80
C VAL A 245 -15.13 -12.26 16.18
N ILE A 246 -14.30 -12.37 17.20
CA ILE A 246 -14.68 -11.96 18.56
C ILE A 246 -14.73 -10.44 18.65
N ASN A 247 -14.17 -9.75 17.68
CA ASN A 247 -14.00 -8.30 17.62
C ASN A 247 -13.34 -7.74 18.89
N LYS A 248 -12.04 -8.04 19.03
CA LYS A 248 -11.23 -7.52 20.13
C LYS A 248 -10.72 -6.13 19.80
N PRO A 249 -11.21 -5.05 20.42
CA PRO A 249 -10.72 -3.72 20.14
C PRO A 249 -9.22 -3.59 20.46
N VAL A 250 -8.51 -2.74 19.70
CA VAL A 250 -7.08 -2.44 19.95
C VAL A 250 -6.93 -1.44 21.08
N LEU A 251 -7.77 -0.40 21.05
CA LEU A 251 -7.82 0.65 22.04
C LEU A 251 -9.08 0.51 22.90
N THR A 252 -8.99 0.93 24.16
CA THR A 252 -10.19 1.10 24.98
C THR A 252 -11.08 2.21 24.40
N PRO A 253 -12.40 2.22 24.68
CA PRO A 253 -13.29 3.29 24.22
C PRO A 253 -12.82 4.68 24.65
N SER A 254 -12.27 4.81 25.85
CA SER A 254 -11.71 6.08 26.37
C SER A 254 -10.45 6.51 25.61
N SER A 255 -9.57 5.56 25.25
CA SER A 255 -8.38 5.83 24.46
C SER A 255 -8.73 6.25 23.03
N TRP A 256 -9.72 5.60 22.40
CA TRP A 256 -10.22 5.99 21.09
C TRP A 256 -10.80 7.41 21.09
N LYS A 257 -11.64 7.73 22.08
CA LYS A 257 -12.20 9.08 22.25
C LYS A 257 -11.09 10.13 22.45
N LYS A 258 -10.10 9.82 23.28
CA LYS A 258 -8.94 10.71 23.52
C LYS A 258 -8.13 10.92 22.23
N LEU A 259 -7.91 9.87 21.44
CA LEU A 259 -7.20 9.95 20.16
C LEU A 259 -7.87 10.95 19.21
N LYS A 260 -9.19 10.88 19.09
CA LYS A 260 -9.96 11.81 18.25
C LYS A 260 -9.95 13.24 18.78
N ALA A 261 -10.04 13.42 20.11
CA ALA A 261 -10.02 14.74 20.72
C ALA A 261 -8.71 15.50 20.46
N ILE A 262 -7.55 14.81 20.56
CA ILE A 262 -6.22 15.39 20.27
C ILE A 262 -6.12 15.95 18.84
N LEU A 263 -6.88 15.41 17.89
CA LEU A 263 -6.84 15.82 16.47
C LEU A 263 -7.89 16.89 16.13
N GLN A 264 -8.75 17.27 17.08
CA GLN A 264 -9.80 18.29 16.92
C GLN A 264 -9.47 19.59 17.65
N GLU A 265 -8.38 19.62 18.45
CA GLU A 265 -7.78 20.78 19.09
C GLU A 265 -6.85 21.52 18.10
#